data_3c433e33845ac63ab51061d390da828b
#
_entry.id   3c433e33845ac63ab51061d390da828b
#
_cell.length_a   1.000
_cell.length_b   1.000
_cell.length_c   1.000
_cell.angle_alpha   90.00
_cell.angle_beta   90.00
_cell.angle_gamma   90.00
#
_symmetry.space_group_name_H-M   'P 1'
#
loop_
_entity.id
_entity.type
_entity.pdbx_description
1 polymer ?
#
loop_
_entity_poly.entity_id
_entity_poly.type
_entity_poly.pdbx_seq_one_letter_code
_entity_poly.pdbx_strand_id
1 'polypeptide(L)'
;EIYTLSLHDALPILVDVIDVGIAEQHALTASAGMAFAGLHPVVALYATFLNRAFDQVLMDVGLHRAGVTIVLDRAGLTGTDGASHNGMWDMALLAHVPGLRLAAPRDEAGLRDALRQALTVDDAPTVVRYPKGALPEPMPALRVEGEEPFGAVDILLDSGRQAGEQELFEQRAPLLLVGVGAMAPAALEAGRALAAEGAAVQVVSPRWAVPVPDALVELALGARGVLVVEDGLVDGGIGSQLRDAMDDRVEGGGPACAPPVVRVGVPRRFLATASREEILQECAMDAPGVLAAARRLAERCQ
;
A
#
# COMPACT_ATOMS: atom_id res chain seq x y z
N GLU A 1 23.81 6.31 13.99
CA GLU A 1 24.56 5.98 12.77
C GLU A 1 23.55 5.81 11.64
N ILE A 2 23.63 6.72 10.67
CA ILE A 2 22.81 6.62 9.46
C ILE A 2 23.43 5.54 8.60
N TYR A 3 22.88 4.34 8.64
CA TYR A 3 23.18 3.34 7.62
C TYR A 3 22.49 3.76 6.32
N THR A 4 23.13 4.66 5.58
CA THR A 4 22.98 4.64 4.14
C THR A 4 23.53 3.29 3.71
N LEU A 5 22.68 2.43 3.13
CA LEU A 5 23.19 1.34 2.30
C LEU A 5 24.16 2.00 1.34
N SER A 6 25.45 1.76 1.56
CA SER A 6 26.49 2.28 0.67
C SER A 6 26.22 1.68 -0.70
N LEU A 7 26.30 2.48 -1.75
CA LEU A 7 26.33 1.98 -3.13
C LEU A 7 27.26 0.76 -3.27
N HIS A 8 28.31 0.67 -2.45
CA HIS A 8 29.23 -0.47 -2.40
C HIS A 8 28.57 -1.77 -1.90
N ASP A 9 27.54 -1.71 -1.06
CA ASP A 9 26.82 -2.91 -0.58
C ASP A 9 25.83 -3.45 -1.64
N ALA A 10 25.42 -2.61 -2.59
CA ALA A 10 24.60 -2.99 -3.73
C ALA A 10 25.40 -3.53 -4.92
N LEU A 11 26.69 -3.20 -5.02
CA LEU A 11 27.57 -3.61 -6.13
C LEU A 11 27.63 -5.12 -6.41
N PRO A 12 27.54 -6.04 -5.43
CA PRO A 12 27.50 -7.47 -5.73
C PRO A 12 26.20 -7.95 -6.39
N ILE A 13 25.16 -7.12 -6.39
CA ILE A 13 23.81 -7.50 -6.83
C ILE A 13 23.47 -6.86 -8.18
N LEU A 14 24.05 -5.68 -8.46
CA LEU A 14 23.77 -4.88 -9.65
C LEU A 14 24.98 -4.86 -10.56
N VAL A 15 24.76 -5.10 -11.84
CA VAL A 15 25.84 -5.15 -12.84
C VAL A 15 26.44 -3.75 -13.07
N ASP A 16 25.60 -2.71 -13.09
CA ASP A 16 26.01 -1.31 -13.24
C ASP A 16 25.19 -0.41 -12.31
N VAL A 17 25.88 0.36 -11.46
CA VAL A 17 25.28 1.37 -10.57
C VAL A 17 25.69 2.76 -11.05
N ILE A 18 24.70 3.60 -11.32
CA ILE A 18 24.87 4.98 -11.75
C ILE A 18 24.38 5.92 -10.66
N ASP A 19 25.30 6.64 -10.01
CA ASP A 19 24.96 7.70 -9.08
C ASP A 19 24.66 8.98 -9.87
N VAL A 20 23.40 9.42 -9.83
CA VAL A 20 22.94 10.63 -10.52
C VAL A 20 22.97 11.87 -9.61
N GLY A 21 23.42 11.73 -8.37
CA GLY A 21 23.35 12.80 -7.36
C GLY A 21 21.88 13.16 -7.02
N ILE A 22 21.64 14.41 -6.66
CA ILE A 22 20.28 14.91 -6.33
C ILE A 22 19.59 15.36 -7.63
N ALA A 23 19.25 14.40 -8.49
CA ALA A 23 18.73 14.66 -9.84
C ALA A 23 17.62 13.65 -10.22
N GLU A 24 16.54 13.61 -9.45
CA GLU A 24 15.44 12.64 -9.58
C GLU A 24 14.80 12.68 -10.98
N GLN A 25 14.60 13.87 -11.55
CA GLN A 25 14.04 14.03 -12.90
C GLN A 25 14.97 13.42 -13.96
N HIS A 26 16.28 13.69 -13.85
CA HIS A 26 17.27 13.12 -14.76
C HIS A 26 17.30 11.59 -14.65
N ALA A 27 17.25 11.05 -13.42
CA ALA A 27 17.24 9.60 -13.21
C ALA A 27 16.08 8.93 -13.96
N LEU A 28 14.87 9.48 -13.89
CA LEU A 28 13.69 8.91 -14.53
C LEU A 28 13.71 9.08 -16.06
N THR A 29 14.07 10.27 -16.56
CA THR A 29 14.18 10.48 -18.02
C THR A 29 15.26 9.59 -18.64
N ALA A 30 16.43 9.51 -17.99
CA ALA A 30 17.51 8.65 -18.45
C ALA A 30 17.12 7.15 -18.43
N SER A 31 16.39 6.73 -17.38
CA SER A 31 15.89 5.36 -17.26
C SER A 31 14.86 5.02 -18.34
N ALA A 32 13.99 5.95 -18.71
CA ALA A 32 13.08 5.75 -19.85
C ALA A 32 13.89 5.48 -21.14
N GLY A 33 14.95 6.28 -21.39
CA GLY A 33 15.87 6.06 -22.52
C GLY A 33 16.58 4.71 -22.47
N MET A 34 17.01 4.25 -21.30
CA MET A 34 17.61 2.93 -21.10
C MET A 34 16.60 1.81 -21.39
N ALA A 35 15.34 1.95 -20.95
CA ALA A 35 14.30 0.99 -21.22
C ALA A 35 14.01 0.89 -22.73
N PHE A 36 14.02 2.00 -23.47
CA PHE A 36 13.89 1.99 -24.94
C PHE A 36 15.07 1.28 -25.64
N ALA A 37 16.22 1.25 -24.99
CA ALA A 37 17.37 0.50 -25.48
C ALA A 37 17.35 -0.99 -25.08
N GLY A 38 16.28 -1.48 -24.45
CA GLY A 38 16.12 -2.88 -24.07
C GLY A 38 16.75 -3.26 -22.72
N LEU A 39 17.09 -2.27 -21.89
CA LEU A 39 17.50 -2.50 -20.49
C LEU A 39 16.26 -2.47 -19.58
N HIS A 40 16.41 -3.01 -18.36
CA HIS A 40 15.41 -2.85 -17.30
C HIS A 40 16.02 -2.05 -16.13
N PRO A 41 15.92 -0.72 -16.16
CA PRO A 41 16.48 0.12 -15.10
C PRO A 41 15.68 0.04 -13.81
N VAL A 42 16.39 0.10 -12.68
CA VAL A 42 15.84 0.24 -11.34
C VAL A 42 16.27 1.59 -10.78
N VAL A 43 15.30 2.44 -10.47
CA VAL A 43 15.52 3.79 -9.95
C VAL A 43 15.19 3.84 -8.48
N ALA A 44 16.20 3.98 -7.61
CA ALA A 44 16.00 4.07 -6.16
C ALA A 44 15.99 5.55 -5.71
N LEU A 45 14.88 5.98 -5.13
CA LEU A 45 14.64 7.35 -4.67
C LEU A 45 14.03 7.36 -3.26
N TYR A 46 14.18 8.47 -2.53
CA TYR A 46 13.31 8.74 -1.40
C TYR A 46 11.90 9.09 -1.89
N ALA A 47 10.89 8.48 -1.28
CA ALA A 47 9.50 8.62 -1.71
C ALA A 47 9.05 10.09 -1.82
N THR A 48 9.43 10.94 -0.86
CA THR A 48 9.09 12.37 -0.91
C THR A 48 9.74 13.10 -2.10
N PHE A 49 10.92 12.67 -2.54
CA PHE A 49 11.63 13.37 -3.63
C PHE A 49 11.16 12.93 -5.03
N LEU A 50 10.42 11.82 -5.12
CA LEU A 50 9.71 11.47 -6.35
C LEU A 50 8.77 12.59 -6.81
N ASN A 51 8.22 13.38 -5.88
CA ASN A 51 7.32 14.50 -6.22
C ASN A 51 7.92 15.46 -7.24
N ARG A 52 9.25 15.66 -7.25
CA ARG A 52 9.94 16.51 -8.23
C ARG A 52 9.94 15.91 -9.63
N ALA A 53 9.86 14.60 -9.72
CA ALA A 53 10.00 13.86 -10.96
C ALA A 53 8.69 13.21 -11.41
N PHE A 54 7.56 13.63 -10.86
CA PHE A 54 6.25 13.09 -11.21
C PHE A 54 5.94 13.26 -12.71
N ASP A 55 6.28 14.42 -13.28
CA ASP A 55 6.09 14.67 -14.72
C ASP A 55 6.87 13.65 -15.55
N GLN A 56 8.10 13.32 -15.17
CA GLN A 56 8.93 12.32 -15.86
C GLN A 56 8.36 10.91 -15.70
N VAL A 57 7.80 10.56 -14.54
CA VAL A 57 7.08 9.28 -14.38
C VAL A 57 5.88 9.23 -15.31
N LEU A 58 5.11 10.31 -15.40
CA LEU A 58 3.90 10.36 -16.25
C LEU A 58 4.24 10.39 -17.73
N MET A 59 5.12 11.33 -18.15
CA MET A 59 5.34 11.65 -19.55
C MET A 59 6.47 10.83 -20.19
N ASP A 60 7.57 10.59 -19.47
CA ASP A 60 8.70 9.86 -20.06
C ASP A 60 8.56 8.35 -19.89
N VAL A 61 8.04 7.90 -18.74
CA VAL A 61 7.91 6.47 -18.42
C VAL A 61 6.53 5.93 -18.76
N GLY A 62 5.47 6.50 -18.17
CA GLY A 62 4.09 6.00 -18.28
C GLY A 62 3.53 6.12 -19.69
N LEU A 63 3.59 7.31 -20.30
CA LEU A 63 3.08 7.56 -21.66
C LEU A 63 3.73 6.63 -22.68
N HIS A 64 5.01 6.38 -22.54
CA HIS A 64 5.80 5.53 -23.44
C HIS A 64 5.79 4.05 -23.05
N ARG A 65 5.11 3.68 -21.97
CA ARG A 65 5.06 2.30 -21.46
C ARG A 65 6.46 1.71 -21.25
N ALA A 66 7.38 2.51 -20.73
CA ALA A 66 8.73 2.07 -20.48
C ALA A 66 8.79 1.14 -19.25
N GLY A 67 9.44 -0.01 -19.40
CA GLY A 67 9.67 -0.97 -18.31
C GLY A 67 10.73 -0.44 -17.34
N VAL A 68 10.29 0.40 -16.39
CA VAL A 68 11.13 1.00 -15.35
C VAL A 68 10.60 0.59 -13.99
N THR A 69 11.46 0.02 -13.13
CA THR A 69 11.13 -0.24 -11.73
C THR A 69 11.61 0.91 -10.85
N ILE A 70 10.69 1.54 -10.14
CA ILE A 70 10.98 2.63 -9.19
C ILE A 70 10.89 2.07 -7.77
N VAL A 71 11.95 2.23 -6.98
CA VAL A 71 12.02 1.79 -5.60
C VAL A 71 11.97 3.01 -4.69
N LEU A 72 10.94 3.11 -3.86
CA LEU A 72 10.70 4.26 -2.99
C LEU A 72 11.05 3.91 -1.54
N ASP A 73 12.23 4.35 -1.13
CA ASP A 73 12.66 4.31 0.27
C ASP A 73 11.98 5.43 1.06
N ARG A 74 11.76 5.22 2.34
CA ARG A 74 11.12 6.18 3.26
C ARG A 74 9.71 6.58 2.83
N ALA A 75 8.97 5.64 2.28
CA ALA A 75 7.55 5.84 1.99
C ALA A 75 6.74 6.00 3.30
N GLY A 76 5.67 6.77 3.24
CA GLY A 76 4.84 7.05 4.39
C GLY A 76 5.49 8.03 5.38
N LEU A 77 5.28 7.80 6.66
CA LEU A 77 5.76 8.65 7.75
C LEU A 77 7.20 8.30 8.14
N THR A 78 8.09 9.30 8.10
CA THR A 78 9.53 9.12 8.40
C THR A 78 9.91 9.55 9.81
N GLY A 79 9.06 10.30 10.50
CA GLY A 79 9.31 10.75 11.88
C GLY A 79 10.24 11.96 11.96
N THR A 80 11.37 11.79 12.66
CA THR A 80 12.32 12.87 13.01
C THR A 80 12.96 13.58 11.83
N ASP A 81 12.87 13.02 10.62
CA ASP A 81 13.37 13.69 9.41
C ASP A 81 12.56 14.95 9.03
N GLY A 82 11.40 15.14 9.64
CA GLY A 82 10.56 16.32 9.52
C GLY A 82 9.61 16.32 8.33
N ALA A 83 8.82 17.39 8.23
CA ALA A 83 7.72 17.52 7.29
C ALA A 83 8.10 17.33 5.81
N SER A 84 9.31 17.74 5.42
CA SER A 84 9.80 17.64 4.05
C SER A 84 10.18 16.23 3.61
N HIS A 85 10.32 15.30 4.57
CA HIS A 85 10.78 13.93 4.30
C HIS A 85 9.69 12.87 4.40
N ASN A 86 8.48 13.22 4.83
CA ASN A 86 7.36 12.30 4.84
C ASN A 86 6.96 11.93 3.40
N GLY A 87 7.14 10.66 3.04
CA GLY A 87 6.84 10.10 1.72
C GLY A 87 5.39 9.66 1.57
N MET A 88 4.45 10.42 2.11
CA MET A 88 3.03 10.08 2.20
C MET A 88 2.22 10.37 0.93
N TRP A 89 2.86 10.94 -0.09
CA TRP A 89 2.20 11.45 -1.30
C TRP A 89 2.06 10.39 -2.40
N ASP A 90 2.92 9.38 -2.38
CA ASP A 90 3.19 8.45 -3.46
C ASP A 90 1.94 7.69 -3.95
N MET A 91 1.19 7.03 -3.06
CA MET A 91 0.01 6.23 -3.45
C MET A 91 -1.09 7.09 -4.08
N ALA A 92 -1.31 8.30 -3.58
CA ALA A 92 -2.30 9.21 -4.14
C ALA A 92 -1.85 9.82 -5.47
N LEU A 93 -0.57 10.21 -5.57
CA LEU A 93 -0.03 10.87 -6.75
C LEU A 93 0.15 9.89 -7.91
N LEU A 94 0.73 8.73 -7.65
CA LEU A 94 1.05 7.74 -8.68
C LEU A 94 -0.16 6.97 -9.21
N ALA A 95 -1.28 6.96 -8.49
CA ALA A 95 -2.54 6.40 -8.98
C ALA A 95 -3.05 7.07 -10.27
N HIS A 96 -2.57 8.28 -10.56
CA HIS A 96 -2.94 9.01 -11.78
C HIS A 96 -2.07 8.66 -12.99
N VAL A 97 -1.05 7.81 -12.84
CA VAL A 97 -0.20 7.40 -13.96
C VAL A 97 -0.78 6.16 -14.64
N PRO A 98 -1.24 6.27 -15.90
CA PRO A 98 -1.87 5.13 -16.58
C PRO A 98 -0.93 3.93 -16.72
N GLY A 99 -1.43 2.75 -16.36
CA GLY A 99 -0.68 1.49 -16.45
C GLY A 99 0.35 1.25 -15.35
N LEU A 100 0.61 2.23 -14.49
CA LEU A 100 1.52 2.06 -13.34
C LEU A 100 0.98 1.03 -12.35
N ARG A 101 1.88 0.22 -11.81
CA ARG A 101 1.59 -0.69 -10.71
C ARG A 101 2.42 -0.34 -9.49
N LEU A 102 1.79 -0.24 -8.31
CA LEU A 102 2.48 0.09 -7.07
C LEU A 102 2.25 -1.02 -6.03
N ALA A 103 3.35 -1.61 -5.57
CA ALA A 103 3.38 -2.56 -4.48
C ALA A 103 3.64 -1.86 -3.14
N ALA A 104 2.89 -2.27 -2.12
CA ALA A 104 3.07 -1.84 -0.73
C ALA A 104 3.28 -3.09 0.15
N PRO A 105 4.48 -3.68 0.16
CA PRO A 105 4.77 -4.88 0.93
C PRO A 105 4.70 -4.61 2.43
N ARG A 106 4.20 -5.60 3.19
CA ARG A 106 4.05 -5.53 4.65
C ARG A 106 5.23 -6.10 5.43
N ASP A 107 6.06 -6.92 4.79
CA ASP A 107 7.20 -7.62 5.38
C ASP A 107 8.32 -7.88 4.36
N GLU A 108 9.42 -8.49 4.81
CA GLU A 108 10.57 -8.79 3.95
C GLU A 108 10.23 -9.72 2.79
N ALA A 109 9.45 -10.76 3.03
CA ALA A 109 9.09 -11.72 2.01
C ALA A 109 8.29 -11.04 0.89
N GLY A 110 7.27 -10.24 1.27
CA GLY A 110 6.48 -9.43 0.34
C GLY A 110 7.33 -8.42 -0.44
N LEU A 111 8.31 -7.77 0.21
CA LEU A 111 9.22 -6.83 -0.45
C LEU A 111 10.07 -7.51 -1.51
N ARG A 112 10.66 -8.67 -1.19
CA ARG A 112 11.47 -9.45 -2.15
C ARG A 112 10.66 -9.94 -3.33
N ASP A 113 9.44 -10.41 -3.07
CA ASP A 113 8.55 -10.89 -4.12
C ASP A 113 8.04 -9.76 -5.01
N ALA A 114 7.66 -8.62 -4.43
CA ALA A 114 7.25 -7.43 -5.18
C ALA A 114 8.38 -6.95 -6.12
N LEU A 115 9.63 -6.91 -5.63
CA LEU A 115 10.77 -6.52 -6.48
C LEU A 115 11.01 -7.53 -7.61
N ARG A 116 10.96 -8.85 -7.34
CA ARG A 116 11.10 -9.87 -8.40
C ARG A 116 9.99 -9.72 -9.46
N GLN A 117 8.74 -9.51 -9.02
CA GLN A 117 7.61 -9.32 -9.91
C GLN A 117 7.74 -8.03 -10.73
N ALA A 118 8.16 -6.92 -10.11
CA ALA A 118 8.40 -5.65 -10.78
C ALA A 118 9.39 -5.80 -11.94
N LEU A 119 10.49 -6.54 -11.73
CA LEU A 119 11.54 -6.78 -12.72
C LEU A 119 11.10 -7.65 -13.91
N THR A 120 9.89 -8.20 -13.90
CA THR A 120 9.33 -8.94 -15.04
C THR A 120 8.41 -8.10 -15.92
N VAL A 121 8.20 -6.83 -15.58
CA VAL A 121 7.27 -5.95 -16.31
C VAL A 121 8.05 -5.01 -17.22
N ASP A 122 8.07 -5.32 -18.51
CA ASP A 122 8.85 -4.57 -19.50
C ASP A 122 8.04 -3.50 -20.26
N ASP A 123 6.75 -3.41 -20.03
CA ASP A 123 5.82 -2.56 -20.78
C ASP A 123 5.03 -1.57 -19.94
N ALA A 124 5.43 -1.34 -18.70
CA ALA A 124 4.79 -0.38 -17.79
C ALA A 124 5.72 -0.01 -16.63
N PRO A 125 5.54 1.18 -16.01
CA PRO A 125 6.22 1.51 -14.77
C PRO A 125 5.71 0.64 -13.60
N THR A 126 6.66 0.17 -12.80
CA THR A 126 6.37 -0.51 -11.54
C THR A 126 7.00 0.26 -10.38
N VAL A 127 6.33 0.27 -9.23
CA VAL A 127 6.80 0.95 -8.03
C VAL A 127 6.76 -0.02 -6.86
N VAL A 128 7.84 -0.07 -6.10
CA VAL A 128 7.91 -0.82 -4.85
C VAL A 128 8.24 0.16 -3.73
N ARG A 129 7.29 0.37 -2.80
CA ARG A 129 7.45 1.31 -1.69
C ARG A 129 7.69 0.59 -0.37
N TYR A 130 8.54 1.13 0.49
CA TYR A 130 8.74 0.63 1.86
C TYR A 130 9.09 1.78 2.82
N PRO A 131 8.71 1.64 4.12
CA PRO A 131 8.94 2.68 5.11
C PRO A 131 10.39 2.70 5.58
N LYS A 132 10.78 3.80 6.26
CA LYS A 132 12.00 3.88 7.05
C LYS A 132 11.87 3.00 8.30
N GLY A 133 12.89 2.25 8.63
CA GLY A 133 12.97 1.47 9.87
C GLY A 133 13.40 0.03 9.68
N ALA A 134 13.36 -0.75 10.77
CA ALA A 134 13.65 -2.17 10.73
C ALA A 134 12.53 -2.93 10.01
N LEU A 135 12.89 -4.06 9.40
CA LEU A 135 11.91 -4.99 8.83
C LEU A 135 11.00 -5.53 9.94
N PRO A 136 9.68 -5.53 9.72
CA PRO A 136 8.76 -6.13 10.69
C PRO A 136 8.90 -7.65 10.70
N GLU A 137 8.38 -8.28 11.77
CA GLU A 137 8.29 -9.74 11.86
C GLU A 137 7.48 -10.29 10.68
N PRO A 138 7.80 -11.49 10.18
CA PRO A 138 7.09 -12.14 9.10
C PRO A 138 5.59 -12.28 9.41
N MET A 139 4.76 -11.91 8.45
CA MET A 139 3.30 -11.95 8.58
C MET A 139 2.70 -12.83 7.48
N PRO A 140 2.74 -14.17 7.66
CA PRO A 140 2.25 -15.09 6.66
C PRO A 140 0.73 -14.95 6.46
N ALA A 141 0.29 -15.07 5.21
CA ALA A 141 -1.13 -15.11 4.89
C ALA A 141 -1.74 -16.47 5.27
N LEU A 142 -2.98 -16.46 5.74
CA LEU A 142 -3.79 -17.67 5.91
C LEU A 142 -4.16 -18.29 4.55
N ARG A 143 -4.48 -17.42 3.60
CA ARG A 143 -4.77 -17.75 2.19
C ARG A 143 -4.63 -16.49 1.33
N VAL A 144 -4.66 -16.66 0.03
CA VAL A 144 -4.59 -15.60 -0.97
C VAL A 144 -5.88 -15.61 -1.77
N GLU A 145 -6.43 -14.45 -2.04
CA GLU A 145 -7.55 -14.23 -2.95
C GLU A 145 -7.08 -13.41 -4.15
N GLY A 146 -7.72 -13.61 -5.30
CA GLY A 146 -7.39 -12.89 -6.53
C GLY A 146 -6.28 -13.51 -7.36
N GLU A 147 -5.99 -12.87 -8.47
CA GLU A 147 -5.09 -13.37 -9.52
C GLU A 147 -3.65 -12.91 -9.27
N GLU A 148 -2.73 -13.85 -9.11
CA GLU A 148 -1.31 -13.52 -8.95
C GLU A 148 -0.70 -13.07 -10.28
N PRO A 149 0.32 -12.18 -10.25
CA PRO A 149 0.88 -11.57 -9.05
C PRO A 149 0.20 -10.25 -8.65
N PHE A 150 -0.45 -9.55 -9.59
CA PHE A 150 -0.83 -8.15 -9.41
C PHE A 150 -2.22 -7.96 -8.79
N GLY A 151 -3.09 -8.96 -8.87
CA GLY A 151 -4.43 -8.96 -8.28
C GLY A 151 -4.52 -9.62 -6.90
N ALA A 152 -3.41 -10.09 -6.35
CA ALA A 152 -3.37 -10.88 -5.13
C ALA A 152 -3.62 -10.05 -3.86
N VAL A 153 -4.52 -10.54 -3.01
CA VAL A 153 -4.85 -10.01 -1.70
C VAL A 153 -4.64 -11.10 -0.65
N ASP A 154 -3.77 -10.83 0.29
CA ASP A 154 -3.47 -11.76 1.39
C ASP A 154 -4.50 -11.62 2.51
N ILE A 155 -5.10 -12.73 2.93
CA ILE A 155 -5.99 -12.79 4.08
C ILE A 155 -5.14 -13.10 5.32
N LEU A 156 -5.11 -12.19 6.28
CA LEU A 156 -4.29 -12.28 7.50
C LEU A 156 -5.09 -12.78 8.72
N LEU A 157 -6.38 -12.50 8.75
CA LEU A 157 -7.32 -12.97 9.76
C LEU A 157 -8.68 -13.22 9.12
N ASP A 158 -9.35 -14.28 9.55
CA ASP A 158 -10.74 -14.58 9.19
C ASP A 158 -11.41 -15.26 10.38
N SER A 159 -12.05 -14.46 11.25
CA SER A 159 -12.62 -14.95 12.51
C SER A 159 -13.87 -15.80 12.29
N GLY A 160 -14.58 -15.64 11.18
CA GLY A 160 -15.76 -16.43 10.86
C GLY A 160 -15.43 -17.89 10.50
N ARG A 161 -14.25 -18.14 9.93
CA ARG A 161 -13.79 -19.49 9.55
C ARG A 161 -13.11 -20.26 10.67
N GLN A 162 -12.58 -19.59 11.68
CA GLN A 162 -11.82 -20.22 12.77
C GLN A 162 -12.72 -20.85 13.85
N ALA A 163 -13.96 -20.45 13.95
CA ALA A 163 -14.83 -20.81 15.09
C ALA A 163 -15.50 -22.19 14.97
N GLY A 164 -15.36 -22.92 13.86
CA GLY A 164 -16.01 -24.25 13.69
C GLY A 164 -17.54 -24.23 13.76
N GLU A 165 -18.13 -23.09 14.00
CA GLU A 165 -19.57 -22.85 14.08
C GLU A 165 -20.08 -22.25 12.76
N GLN A 166 -19.94 -23.03 11.71
CA GLN A 166 -20.24 -22.63 10.33
C GLN A 166 -21.69 -22.15 10.13
N GLU A 167 -22.62 -22.64 10.93
CA GLU A 167 -24.06 -22.37 10.73
C GLU A 167 -24.55 -21.02 11.30
N LEU A 168 -23.88 -20.42 12.28
CA LEU A 168 -24.30 -19.15 12.90
C LEU A 168 -23.58 -17.91 12.33
N PHE A 169 -22.36 -18.08 11.80
CA PHE A 169 -21.58 -16.98 11.21
C PHE A 169 -21.86 -16.74 9.72
N GLU A 170 -22.40 -17.71 8.98
CA GLU A 170 -22.83 -17.54 7.58
C GLU A 170 -23.94 -16.48 7.39
N GLN A 171 -24.54 -16.00 8.48
CA GLN A 171 -25.63 -15.01 8.41
C GLN A 171 -25.19 -13.54 8.58
N ARG A 172 -23.94 -13.24 8.91
CA ARG A 172 -23.46 -11.86 9.02
C ARG A 172 -22.18 -11.65 8.24
N ALA A 173 -22.25 -10.82 7.21
CA ALA A 173 -21.07 -10.35 6.49
C ALA A 173 -20.03 -9.76 7.47
N PRO A 174 -18.71 -10.06 7.32
CA PRO A 174 -17.70 -9.58 8.25
C PRO A 174 -17.46 -8.06 8.11
N LEU A 175 -16.84 -7.46 9.13
CA LEU A 175 -16.12 -6.20 8.95
C LEU A 175 -14.81 -6.51 8.22
N LEU A 176 -14.51 -5.79 7.15
CA LEU A 176 -13.26 -5.90 6.42
C LEU A 176 -12.29 -4.82 6.88
N LEU A 177 -11.13 -5.22 7.41
CA LEU A 177 -10.02 -4.32 7.74
C LEU A 177 -8.90 -4.51 6.72
N VAL A 178 -8.61 -3.47 5.95
CA VAL A 178 -7.56 -3.48 4.92
C VAL A 178 -6.34 -2.77 5.48
N GLY A 179 -5.26 -3.50 5.72
CA GLY A 179 -3.97 -2.95 6.11
C GLY A 179 -3.05 -2.82 4.90
N VAL A 180 -2.77 -1.60 4.45
CA VAL A 180 -1.91 -1.35 3.31
C VAL A 180 -0.45 -1.30 3.76
N GLY A 181 0.37 -2.23 3.27
CA GLY A 181 1.80 -2.26 3.52
C GLY A 181 2.15 -2.21 5.01
N ALA A 182 2.92 -1.20 5.40
CA ALA A 182 3.38 -0.99 6.78
C ALA A 182 2.26 -0.84 7.83
N MET A 183 1.00 -0.67 7.39
CA MET A 183 -0.15 -0.57 8.30
C MET A 183 -0.86 -1.91 8.52
N ALA A 184 -0.42 -2.99 7.87
CA ALA A 184 -0.99 -4.31 8.07
C ALA A 184 -0.88 -4.82 9.53
N PRO A 185 0.23 -4.60 10.28
CA PRO A 185 0.30 -4.98 11.69
C PRO A 185 -0.78 -4.30 12.55
N ALA A 186 -0.98 -3.00 12.42
CA ALA A 186 -1.99 -2.26 13.19
C ALA A 186 -3.42 -2.72 12.85
N ALA A 187 -3.70 -2.99 11.58
CA ALA A 187 -4.99 -3.54 11.14
C ALA A 187 -5.21 -4.95 11.71
N LEU A 188 -4.17 -5.80 11.73
CA LEU A 188 -4.26 -7.16 12.27
C LEU A 188 -4.49 -7.18 13.78
N GLU A 189 -3.81 -6.32 14.53
CA GLU A 189 -3.99 -6.17 15.97
C GLU A 189 -5.41 -5.71 16.30
N ALA A 190 -5.90 -4.69 15.62
CA ALA A 190 -7.28 -4.20 15.76
C ALA A 190 -8.31 -5.30 15.40
N GLY A 191 -8.07 -6.05 14.33
CA GLY A 191 -8.94 -7.16 13.91
C GLY A 191 -8.99 -8.28 14.94
N ARG A 192 -7.87 -8.64 15.55
CA ARG A 192 -7.81 -9.64 16.63
C ARG A 192 -8.57 -9.18 17.87
N ALA A 193 -8.45 -7.90 18.24
CA ALA A 193 -9.17 -7.34 19.37
C ALA A 193 -10.70 -7.38 19.14
N LEU A 194 -11.17 -6.97 17.95
CA LEU A 194 -12.58 -7.06 17.60
C LEU A 194 -13.12 -8.50 17.56
N ALA A 195 -12.32 -9.42 17.04
CA ALA A 195 -12.69 -10.85 17.01
C ALA A 195 -12.81 -11.41 18.44
N ALA A 196 -11.94 -11.01 19.36
CA ALA A 196 -12.04 -11.36 20.78
C ALA A 196 -13.28 -10.76 21.47
N GLU A 197 -13.82 -9.66 20.96
CA GLU A 197 -15.09 -9.06 21.37
C GLU A 197 -16.32 -9.74 20.72
N GLY A 198 -16.11 -10.78 19.90
CA GLY A 198 -17.17 -11.55 19.24
C GLY A 198 -17.65 -10.98 17.90
N ALA A 199 -16.93 -10.03 17.32
CA ALA A 199 -17.25 -9.53 15.99
C ALA A 199 -16.75 -10.47 14.88
N ALA A 200 -17.55 -10.66 13.81
CA ALA A 200 -17.08 -11.25 12.57
C ALA A 200 -16.18 -10.25 11.86
N VAL A 201 -14.88 -10.59 11.71
CA VAL A 201 -13.86 -9.71 11.15
C VAL A 201 -12.97 -10.49 10.18
N GLN A 202 -12.67 -9.85 9.06
CA GLN A 202 -11.64 -10.29 8.14
C GLN A 202 -10.58 -9.19 8.01
N VAL A 203 -9.29 -9.54 8.09
CA VAL A 203 -8.17 -8.62 7.89
C VAL A 203 -7.41 -9.03 6.65
N VAL A 204 -7.17 -8.08 5.76
CA VAL A 204 -6.53 -8.31 4.47
C VAL A 204 -5.43 -7.30 4.17
N SER A 205 -4.50 -7.68 3.29
CA SER A 205 -3.45 -6.80 2.80
C SER A 205 -3.24 -7.03 1.30
N PRO A 206 -3.47 -6.03 0.43
CA PRO A 206 -3.14 -6.15 -0.97
C PRO A 206 -1.61 -6.14 -1.15
N ARG A 207 -1.08 -7.01 -2.00
CA ARG A 207 0.36 -7.04 -2.33
C ARG A 207 0.72 -5.89 -3.24
N TRP A 208 -0.09 -5.68 -4.28
CA TRP A 208 -0.08 -4.52 -5.16
C TRP A 208 -1.30 -3.68 -4.85
N ALA A 209 -1.09 -2.42 -4.52
CA ALA A 209 -2.15 -1.55 -4.01
C ALA A 209 -2.71 -0.60 -5.09
N VAL A 210 -1.93 -0.33 -6.14
CA VAL A 210 -2.36 0.47 -7.31
C VAL A 210 -2.08 -0.32 -8.58
N PRO A 211 -3.08 -0.45 -9.48
CA PRO A 211 -4.50 -0.16 -9.24
C PRO A 211 -5.06 -1.05 -8.11
N VAL A 212 -6.16 -0.62 -7.51
CA VAL A 212 -6.84 -1.43 -6.49
C VAL A 212 -7.25 -2.78 -7.10
N PRO A 213 -6.85 -3.92 -6.49
CA PRO A 213 -7.16 -5.24 -7.04
C PRO A 213 -8.67 -5.52 -7.08
N ASP A 214 -9.16 -6.15 -8.14
CA ASP A 214 -10.56 -6.58 -8.25
C ASP A 214 -10.96 -7.48 -7.08
N ALA A 215 -10.08 -8.38 -6.64
CA ALA A 215 -10.32 -9.23 -5.47
C ALA A 215 -10.57 -8.41 -4.19
N LEU A 216 -9.87 -7.28 -4.01
CA LEU A 216 -10.12 -6.38 -2.88
C LEU A 216 -11.47 -5.70 -2.98
N VAL A 217 -11.89 -5.30 -4.18
CA VAL A 217 -13.21 -4.72 -4.44
C VAL A 217 -14.32 -5.73 -4.11
N GLU A 218 -14.19 -6.98 -4.56
CA GLU A 218 -15.16 -8.04 -4.29
C GLU A 218 -15.26 -8.37 -2.78
N LEU A 219 -14.10 -8.46 -2.09
CA LEU A 219 -14.08 -8.65 -0.64
C LEU A 219 -14.75 -7.48 0.09
N ALA A 220 -14.52 -6.25 -0.38
CA ALA A 220 -15.10 -5.05 0.19
C ALA A 220 -16.62 -4.99 -0.01
N LEU A 221 -17.11 -5.32 -1.20
CA LEU A 221 -18.55 -5.37 -1.51
C LEU A 221 -19.27 -6.47 -0.72
N GLY A 222 -18.58 -7.57 -0.41
CA GLY A 222 -19.11 -8.66 0.44
C GLY A 222 -19.11 -8.37 1.94
N ALA A 223 -18.48 -7.28 2.38
CA ALA A 223 -18.39 -6.91 3.78
C ALA A 223 -19.61 -6.07 4.22
N ARG A 224 -19.91 -6.03 5.53
CA ARG A 224 -20.92 -5.12 6.09
C ARG A 224 -20.39 -3.70 6.28
N GLY A 225 -19.05 -3.52 6.31
CA GLY A 225 -18.35 -2.26 6.41
C GLY A 225 -16.86 -2.47 6.22
N VAL A 226 -16.18 -1.47 5.69
CA VAL A 226 -14.77 -1.51 5.31
C VAL A 226 -13.98 -0.46 6.06
N LEU A 227 -12.87 -0.83 6.67
CA LEU A 227 -11.87 0.09 7.22
C LEU A 227 -10.57 -0.07 6.45
N VAL A 228 -10.08 1.00 5.81
CA VAL A 228 -8.78 1.01 5.14
C VAL A 228 -7.79 1.81 5.99
N VAL A 229 -6.63 1.21 6.25
CA VAL A 229 -5.53 1.81 7.02
C VAL A 229 -4.30 1.88 6.12
N GLU A 230 -3.80 3.09 5.87
CA GLU A 230 -2.69 3.36 4.97
C GLU A 230 -1.75 4.44 5.50
N ASP A 231 -0.45 4.34 5.32
CA ASP A 231 0.53 5.38 5.67
C ASP A 231 0.78 6.38 4.52
N GLY A 232 -0.27 6.62 3.74
CA GLY A 232 -0.39 7.63 2.70
C GLY A 232 -1.49 8.65 3.03
N LEU A 233 -1.71 9.58 2.12
CA LEU A 233 -2.82 10.53 2.25
C LEU A 233 -4.17 9.81 2.22
N VAL A 234 -5.07 10.21 3.13
CA VAL A 234 -6.47 9.77 3.10
C VAL A 234 -7.16 10.19 1.81
N ASP A 235 -6.88 11.41 1.34
CA ASP A 235 -7.45 11.95 0.11
C ASP A 235 -6.69 11.43 -1.11
N GLY A 236 -7.36 10.69 -1.98
CA GLY A 236 -6.76 10.07 -3.17
C GLY A 236 -5.95 8.79 -2.89
N GLY A 237 -5.77 8.40 -1.62
CA GLY A 237 -5.10 7.16 -1.25
C GLY A 237 -5.92 5.90 -1.56
N ILE A 238 -5.43 4.75 -1.12
CA ILE A 238 -6.02 3.44 -1.45
C ILE A 238 -7.47 3.33 -0.96
N GLY A 239 -7.77 3.85 0.22
CA GLY A 239 -9.15 3.86 0.74
C GLY A 239 -10.12 4.72 -0.09
N SER A 240 -9.64 5.78 -0.74
CA SER A 240 -10.43 6.58 -1.68
C SER A 240 -10.64 5.83 -2.99
N GLN A 241 -9.57 5.27 -3.55
CA GLN A 241 -9.61 4.51 -4.81
C GLN A 241 -10.48 3.25 -4.68
N LEU A 242 -10.41 2.55 -3.54
CA LEU A 242 -11.27 1.39 -3.27
C LEU A 242 -12.75 1.78 -3.24
N ARG A 243 -13.09 2.88 -2.55
CA ARG A 243 -14.46 3.37 -2.51
C ARG A 243 -14.98 3.70 -3.91
N ASP A 244 -14.19 4.44 -4.70
CA ASP A 244 -14.57 4.81 -6.06
C ASP A 244 -14.74 3.54 -6.94
N ALA A 245 -13.87 2.54 -6.83
CA ALA A 245 -14.00 1.27 -7.54
C ALA A 245 -15.23 0.44 -7.09
N MET A 246 -15.61 0.51 -5.81
CA MET A 246 -16.85 -0.10 -5.31
C MET A 246 -18.09 0.59 -5.89
N ASP A 247 -18.09 1.93 -5.93
CA ASP A 247 -19.19 2.72 -6.50
C ASP A 247 -19.37 2.43 -7.98
N ASP A 248 -18.28 2.33 -8.76
CA ASP A 248 -18.30 1.93 -10.19
C ASP A 248 -18.91 0.53 -10.38
N ARG A 249 -18.62 -0.43 -9.48
CA ARG A 249 -19.22 -1.79 -9.54
C ARG A 249 -20.72 -1.79 -9.25
N VAL A 250 -21.17 -0.97 -8.30
CA VAL A 250 -22.58 -0.78 -7.98
C VAL A 250 -23.32 -0.17 -9.19
N GLU A 251 -22.78 0.88 -9.81
CA GLU A 251 -23.35 1.51 -11.00
C GLU A 251 -23.35 0.58 -12.22
N GLY A 252 -22.35 -0.30 -12.32
CA GLY A 252 -22.21 -1.33 -13.37
C GLY A 252 -23.18 -2.52 -13.24
N GLY A 253 -24.13 -2.49 -12.28
CA GLY A 253 -25.14 -3.53 -12.09
C GLY A 253 -24.76 -4.59 -11.05
N GLY A 254 -23.83 -4.27 -10.16
CA GLY A 254 -23.47 -5.05 -8.97
C GLY A 254 -24.51 -4.97 -7.84
N PRO A 255 -24.08 -5.01 -6.57
CA PRO A 255 -24.97 -4.92 -5.41
C PRO A 255 -25.78 -3.62 -5.41
N ALA A 256 -26.92 -3.60 -4.68
CA ALA A 256 -27.80 -2.43 -4.62
C ALA A 256 -27.14 -1.18 -4.00
N CYS A 257 -26.16 -1.36 -3.13
CA CYS A 257 -25.35 -0.28 -2.56
C CYS A 257 -24.00 -0.81 -2.07
N ALA A 258 -22.99 0.06 -2.05
CA ALA A 258 -21.70 -0.23 -1.45
C ALA A 258 -21.78 -0.12 0.10
N PRO A 259 -21.07 -0.98 0.84
CA PRO A 259 -20.94 -0.83 2.28
C PRO A 259 -20.16 0.44 2.65
N PRO A 260 -20.35 0.98 3.88
CA PRO A 260 -19.64 2.18 4.31
C PRO A 260 -18.13 1.93 4.40
N VAL A 261 -17.35 2.87 3.85
CA VAL A 261 -15.88 2.86 3.92
C VAL A 261 -15.40 3.92 4.91
N VAL A 262 -14.63 3.50 5.91
CA VAL A 262 -13.89 4.39 6.82
C VAL A 262 -12.42 4.34 6.41
N ARG A 263 -11.79 5.49 6.33
CA ARG A 263 -10.39 5.63 5.94
C ARG A 263 -9.58 6.18 7.11
N VAL A 264 -8.48 5.51 7.44
CA VAL A 264 -7.48 5.91 8.42
C VAL A 264 -6.15 6.07 7.70
N GLY A 265 -5.59 7.26 7.73
CA GLY A 265 -4.35 7.60 7.04
C GLY A 265 -3.93 9.03 7.35
N VAL A 266 -2.95 9.52 6.62
CA VAL A 266 -2.37 10.84 6.85
C VAL A 266 -3.32 11.94 6.37
N PRO A 267 -3.67 12.92 7.20
CA PRO A 267 -4.49 14.05 6.79
C PRO A 267 -3.73 14.94 5.79
N ARG A 268 -4.45 15.63 4.91
CA ARG A 268 -3.86 16.55 3.92
C ARG A 268 -3.33 17.84 4.58
N ARG A 269 -2.26 17.68 5.34
CA ARG A 269 -1.50 18.78 5.97
C ARG A 269 -0.04 18.39 6.14
N PHE A 270 0.84 19.37 6.25
CA PHE A 270 2.22 19.12 6.69
C PHE A 270 2.21 18.80 8.19
N LEU A 271 2.89 17.69 8.54
CA LEU A 271 2.98 17.23 9.92
C LEU A 271 4.20 17.87 10.60
N ALA A 272 4.08 18.13 11.90
CA ALA A 272 5.21 18.60 12.69
C ALA A 272 6.28 17.51 12.82
N THR A 273 7.52 17.92 13.09
CA THR A 273 8.62 17.00 13.38
C THR A 273 8.39 16.34 14.74
N ALA A 274 8.31 15.02 14.75
CA ALA A 274 8.17 14.18 15.94
C ALA A 274 8.74 12.79 15.65
N SER A 275 8.72 11.85 16.58
CA SER A 275 8.98 10.45 16.26
C SER A 275 7.88 9.87 15.36
N ARG A 276 8.17 8.78 14.65
CA ARG A 276 7.15 8.12 13.81
C ARG A 276 5.97 7.64 14.65
N GLU A 277 6.23 7.13 15.83
CA GLU A 277 5.24 6.66 16.80
C GLU A 277 4.30 7.78 17.26
N GLU A 278 4.86 8.94 17.62
CA GLU A 278 4.06 10.11 18.01
C GLU A 278 3.18 10.61 16.87
N ILE A 279 3.70 10.61 15.63
CA ILE A 279 2.92 11.02 14.45
C ILE A 279 1.80 10.01 14.17
N LEU A 280 2.07 8.70 14.29
CA LEU A 280 1.03 7.68 14.16
C LEU A 280 -0.08 7.85 15.18
N GLN A 281 0.26 8.15 16.44
CA GLN A 281 -0.71 8.45 17.50
C GLN A 281 -1.51 9.72 17.21
N GLU A 282 -0.84 10.81 16.81
CA GLU A 282 -1.51 12.07 16.44
C GLU A 282 -2.53 11.87 15.30
N CYS A 283 -2.20 11.00 14.33
CA CYS A 283 -3.07 10.68 13.21
C CYS A 283 -4.06 9.54 13.50
N ALA A 284 -4.09 8.99 14.73
CA ALA A 284 -4.88 7.82 15.12
C ALA A 284 -4.66 6.61 14.19
N MET A 285 -3.43 6.42 13.75
CA MET A 285 -2.97 5.34 12.86
C MET A 285 -2.25 4.23 13.63
N ASP A 286 -2.01 4.39 14.91
CA ASP A 286 -1.53 3.35 15.81
C ASP A 286 -2.63 2.29 16.08
N ALA A 287 -2.26 1.15 16.66
CA ALA A 287 -3.23 0.06 16.88
C ALA A 287 -4.45 0.47 17.72
N PRO A 288 -4.32 1.26 18.81
CA PRO A 288 -5.48 1.79 19.54
C PRO A 288 -6.37 2.70 18.69
N GLY A 289 -5.81 3.58 17.89
CA GLY A 289 -6.54 4.48 17.00
C GLY A 289 -7.31 3.73 15.91
N VAL A 290 -6.66 2.74 15.29
CA VAL A 290 -7.28 1.85 14.30
C VAL A 290 -8.41 1.04 14.93
N LEU A 291 -8.22 0.49 16.13
CA LEU A 291 -9.27 -0.23 16.86
C LEU A 291 -10.47 0.68 17.17
N ALA A 292 -10.22 1.91 17.61
CA ALA A 292 -11.30 2.87 17.88
C ALA A 292 -12.09 3.20 16.59
N ALA A 293 -11.41 3.35 15.45
CA ALA A 293 -12.07 3.56 14.17
C ALA A 293 -12.90 2.32 13.75
N ALA A 294 -12.37 1.13 13.95
CA ALA A 294 -13.07 -0.12 13.63
C ALA A 294 -14.31 -0.35 14.51
N ARG A 295 -14.27 -0.01 15.80
CA ARG A 295 -15.44 -0.05 16.70
C ARG A 295 -16.52 0.92 16.23
N ARG A 296 -16.17 2.17 15.91
CA ARG A 296 -17.12 3.14 15.34
C ARG A 296 -17.77 2.66 14.04
N LEU A 297 -17.00 1.97 13.19
CA LEU A 297 -17.54 1.35 11.98
C LEU A 297 -18.52 0.22 12.36
N ALA A 298 -18.15 -0.65 13.30
CA ALA A 298 -19.01 -1.74 13.77
C ALA A 298 -20.35 -1.26 14.29
N GLU A 299 -20.36 -0.17 15.07
CA GLU A 299 -21.58 0.47 15.59
C GLU A 299 -22.49 1.01 14.46
N ARG A 300 -21.89 1.57 13.40
CA ARG A 300 -22.64 2.09 12.25
C ARG A 300 -23.25 1.02 11.36
N CYS A 301 -22.75 -0.21 11.46
CA CYS A 301 -23.15 -1.36 10.63
C CYS A 301 -24.05 -2.36 11.40
N GLN A 302 -24.53 -2.01 12.59
CA GLN A 302 -25.52 -2.78 13.35
C GLN A 302 -26.92 -2.54 12.80
#